data_f9f3bab51d3ddcd3519ef4e62ac058a9
#
_entry.id   f9f3bab51d3ddcd3519ef4e62ac058a9
#
_cell.length_a   1.000
_cell.length_b   1.000
_cell.length_c   1.000
_cell.angle_alpha   90.00
_cell.angle_beta   90.00
_cell.angle_gamma   90.00
#
_symmetry.space_group_name_H-M   'P 1'
#
loop_
_entity.id
_entity.type
_entity.pdbx_description
1 polymer ?
#
loop_
_entity_poly.entity_id
_entity_poly.type
_entity_poly.pdbx_seq_one_letter_code
_entity_poly.pdbx_strand_id
1 'polypeptide(L)'
;MKWPAVLVLLLALTPALADEASLSALYARGAYGAAMQAGAAAHDAYGYALAARAALADAALREAPCMDCLRHAETLARQAIAADPKRADARVWLASALGYQARIKGLVWSKLHGFPVKAKAALDAALAADPGNAYALAAQGGWNIEIVKAGGPFLARHLYGASLQDGLALFDRAVAHAPGNVAVRYQIALSLAGFDPEAYRARIAAELEAAIRAVPATSYERAMQARAATLKALLLDGNRAAFDAQVRRFQGYP
;
A
#
# COMPACT_ATOMS: atom_id res chain seq x y z
N MET A 1 71.15 -13.18 3.69
CA MET A 1 69.82 -13.73 4.00
C MET A 1 68.76 -12.73 3.48
N LYS A 2 68.08 -13.09 2.38
CA LYS A 2 67.02 -12.29 1.77
C LYS A 2 65.69 -12.88 2.22
N TRP A 3 64.88 -12.11 2.93
CA TRP A 3 63.53 -12.54 3.31
C TRP A 3 62.57 -12.30 2.13
N PRO A 4 61.69 -13.24 1.78
CA PRO A 4 60.65 -12.99 0.78
C PRO A 4 59.53 -12.17 1.41
N ALA A 5 59.16 -11.06 0.75
CA ALA A 5 57.97 -10.28 1.08
C ALA A 5 56.71 -11.09 0.71
N VAL A 6 55.94 -11.50 1.70
CA VAL A 6 54.63 -12.12 1.51
C VAL A 6 53.62 -11.00 1.24
N LEU A 7 53.20 -10.89 -0.01
CA LEU A 7 52.10 -9.99 -0.43
C LEU A 7 50.78 -10.62 0.01
N VAL A 8 50.19 -10.13 1.10
CA VAL A 8 48.84 -10.53 1.52
C VAL A 8 47.85 -9.77 0.65
N LEU A 9 47.27 -10.45 -0.33
CA LEU A 9 46.16 -9.93 -1.14
C LEU A 9 44.89 -9.95 -0.29
N LEU A 10 44.50 -8.79 0.29
CA LEU A 10 43.21 -8.58 0.90
C LEU A 10 42.15 -8.55 -0.21
N LEU A 11 41.52 -9.69 -0.47
CA LEU A 11 40.30 -9.77 -1.23
C LEU A 11 39.20 -9.05 -0.41
N ALA A 12 38.94 -7.79 -0.76
CA ALA A 12 37.76 -7.10 -0.29
C ALA A 12 36.54 -7.83 -0.87
N LEU A 13 35.84 -8.61 -0.02
CA LEU A 13 34.52 -9.13 -0.31
C LEU A 13 33.59 -7.92 -0.38
N THR A 14 33.39 -7.36 -1.56
CA THR A 14 32.27 -6.47 -1.81
C THR A 14 31.02 -7.32 -1.63
N PRO A 15 30.07 -6.94 -0.71
CA PRO A 15 28.81 -7.64 -0.63
C PRO A 15 28.15 -7.55 -2.01
N ALA A 16 27.85 -8.69 -2.62
CA ALA A 16 27.10 -8.72 -3.85
C ALA A 16 25.77 -8.00 -3.59
N LEU A 17 25.51 -6.91 -4.32
CA LEU A 17 24.21 -6.23 -4.27
C LEU A 17 23.16 -7.27 -4.65
N ALA A 18 22.11 -7.39 -3.82
CA ALA A 18 21.02 -8.31 -4.09
C ALA A 18 20.35 -7.87 -5.40
N ASP A 19 20.20 -8.78 -6.33
CA ASP A 19 19.50 -8.52 -7.58
C ASP A 19 17.98 -8.33 -7.34
N GLU A 20 17.29 -7.77 -8.33
CA GLU A 20 15.85 -7.49 -8.24
C GLU A 20 15.04 -8.76 -7.95
N ALA A 21 15.42 -9.91 -8.50
CA ALA A 21 14.75 -11.18 -8.29
C ALA A 21 14.89 -11.64 -6.83
N SER A 22 16.08 -11.53 -6.26
CA SER A 22 16.35 -11.85 -4.85
C SER A 22 15.58 -10.93 -3.90
N LEU A 23 15.53 -9.63 -4.18
CA LEU A 23 14.75 -8.65 -3.40
C LEU A 23 13.26 -8.97 -3.46
N SER A 24 12.73 -9.23 -4.66
CA SER A 24 11.32 -9.64 -4.85
C SER A 24 11.00 -10.94 -4.11
N ALA A 25 11.90 -11.92 -4.11
CA ALA A 25 11.72 -13.18 -3.40
C ALA A 25 11.66 -12.98 -1.87
N LEU A 26 12.45 -12.06 -1.29
CA LEU A 26 12.37 -11.70 0.12
C LEU A 26 10.97 -11.16 0.48
N TYR A 27 10.46 -10.23 -0.32
CA TYR A 27 9.11 -9.69 -0.14
C TYR A 27 8.03 -10.77 -0.30
N ALA A 28 8.12 -11.57 -1.36
CA ALA A 28 7.10 -12.57 -1.69
C ALA A 28 6.92 -13.62 -0.59
N ARG A 29 8.00 -14.04 0.07
CA ARG A 29 7.93 -14.99 1.20
C ARG A 29 7.62 -14.35 2.56
N GLY A 30 7.47 -13.02 2.63
CA GLY A 30 7.11 -12.29 3.87
C GLY A 30 8.30 -11.95 4.76
N ALA A 31 9.52 -12.04 4.26
CA ALA A 31 10.72 -11.63 4.98
C ALA A 31 10.91 -10.10 4.90
N TYR A 32 9.90 -9.34 5.39
CA TYR A 32 9.83 -7.89 5.18
C TYR A 32 11.01 -7.13 5.76
N GLY A 33 11.48 -7.50 6.95
CA GLY A 33 12.67 -6.89 7.54
C GLY A 33 13.92 -7.05 6.67
N ALA A 34 14.16 -8.26 6.15
CA ALA A 34 15.25 -8.53 5.22
C ALA A 34 15.06 -7.80 3.87
N ALA A 35 13.83 -7.74 3.36
CA ALA A 35 13.52 -7.00 2.13
C ALA A 35 13.75 -5.49 2.28
N MET A 36 13.39 -4.90 3.42
CA MET A 36 13.67 -3.50 3.73
C MET A 36 15.18 -3.23 3.78
N GLN A 37 15.94 -4.06 4.52
CA GLN A 37 17.37 -3.89 4.70
C GLN A 37 18.12 -4.05 3.37
N ALA A 38 17.87 -5.14 2.64
CA ALA A 38 18.53 -5.42 1.38
C ALA A 38 18.16 -4.40 0.29
N GLY A 39 16.85 -4.00 0.21
CA GLY A 39 16.40 -3.00 -0.74
C GLY A 39 16.99 -1.62 -0.48
N ALA A 40 17.09 -1.20 0.79
CA ALA A 40 17.74 0.06 1.14
C ALA A 40 19.26 0.04 0.83
N ALA A 41 19.92 -1.11 1.01
CA ALA A 41 21.34 -1.28 0.72
C ALA A 41 21.68 -1.33 -0.79
N ALA A 42 20.69 -1.55 -1.66
CA ALA A 42 20.88 -1.50 -3.12
C ALA A 42 21.15 -0.07 -3.63
N HIS A 43 20.71 0.96 -2.88
CA HIS A 43 20.88 2.38 -3.21
C HIS A 43 20.36 2.78 -4.60
N ASP A 44 19.36 2.07 -5.11
CA ASP A 44 18.72 2.33 -6.38
C ASP A 44 17.20 2.49 -6.23
N ALA A 45 16.54 2.92 -7.32
CA ALA A 45 15.11 3.20 -7.31
C ALA A 45 14.25 1.97 -7.06
N TYR A 46 14.65 0.81 -7.57
CA TYR A 46 13.93 -0.44 -7.37
C TYR A 46 14.02 -0.91 -5.91
N GLY A 47 15.24 -0.96 -5.39
CA GLY A 47 15.50 -1.38 -4.02
C GLY A 47 14.76 -0.52 -3.00
N TYR A 48 14.84 0.81 -3.14
CA TYR A 48 14.09 1.73 -2.27
C TYR A 48 12.57 1.56 -2.39
N ALA A 49 12.02 1.38 -3.61
CA ALA A 49 10.59 1.17 -3.80
C ALA A 49 10.11 -0.15 -3.18
N LEU A 50 10.88 -1.23 -3.34
CA LEU A 50 10.57 -2.51 -2.73
C LEU A 50 10.69 -2.46 -1.21
N ALA A 51 11.70 -1.77 -0.67
CA ALA A 51 11.85 -1.55 0.76
C ALA A 51 10.67 -0.75 1.34
N ALA A 52 10.19 0.28 0.64
CA ALA A 52 9.00 1.03 1.03
C ALA A 52 7.74 0.13 1.05
N ARG A 53 7.58 -0.70 0.02
CA ARG A 53 6.49 -1.68 -0.05
C ARG A 53 6.55 -2.68 1.10
N ALA A 54 7.75 -3.17 1.44
CA ALA A 54 7.96 -4.11 2.54
C ALA A 54 7.65 -3.46 3.90
N ALA A 55 8.07 -2.21 4.12
CA ALA A 55 7.75 -1.45 5.32
C ALA A 55 6.23 -1.24 5.50
N LEU A 56 5.52 -0.95 4.40
CA LEU A 56 4.05 -0.83 4.42
C LEU A 56 3.37 -2.17 4.71
N ALA A 57 3.87 -3.26 4.13
CA ALA A 57 3.33 -4.60 4.38
C ALA A 57 3.52 -5.01 5.85
N ASP A 58 4.72 -4.80 6.40
CA ASP A 58 5.00 -5.03 7.82
C ASP A 58 4.10 -4.20 8.72
N ALA A 59 3.99 -2.88 8.45
CA ALA A 59 3.13 -1.98 9.22
C ALA A 59 1.65 -2.38 9.16
N ALA A 60 1.15 -2.76 7.99
CA ALA A 60 -0.24 -3.15 7.79
C ALA A 60 -0.60 -4.47 8.48
N LEU A 61 0.36 -5.37 8.68
CA LEU A 61 0.15 -6.67 9.32
C LEU A 61 0.28 -6.64 10.84
N ARG A 62 0.75 -5.55 11.43
CA ARG A 62 0.86 -5.39 12.88
C ARG A 62 -0.52 -5.33 13.54
N GLU A 63 -0.58 -5.73 14.80
CA GLU A 63 -1.80 -5.64 15.61
C GLU A 63 -2.16 -4.20 15.95
N ALA A 64 -1.15 -3.37 16.20
CA ALA A 64 -1.31 -1.94 16.49
C ALA A 64 -0.67 -1.06 15.42
N PRO A 65 -1.25 0.11 15.11
CA PRO A 65 -0.68 1.05 14.17
C PRO A 65 0.74 1.50 14.57
N CYS A 66 1.68 1.47 13.61
CA CYS A 66 3.08 1.82 13.83
C CYS A 66 3.43 3.09 13.06
N MET A 67 3.41 4.24 13.72
CA MET A 67 3.72 5.53 13.07
C MET A 67 5.16 5.58 12.53
N ASP A 68 6.13 5.06 13.28
CA ASP A 68 7.53 5.09 12.85
C ASP A 68 7.79 4.15 11.66
N CYS A 69 7.09 3.00 11.59
CA CYS A 69 7.12 2.14 10.41
C CYS A 69 6.61 2.88 9.17
N LEU A 70 5.53 3.66 9.31
CA LEU A 70 4.94 4.42 8.21
C LEU A 70 5.81 5.61 7.77
N ARG A 71 6.48 6.30 8.70
CA ARG A 71 7.48 7.33 8.38
C ARG A 71 8.68 6.74 7.66
N HIS A 72 9.12 5.56 8.08
CA HIS A 72 10.21 4.86 7.41
C HIS A 72 9.82 4.49 5.97
N ALA A 73 8.61 3.95 5.77
CA ALA A 73 8.07 3.66 4.44
C ALA A 73 7.99 4.93 3.56
N GLU A 74 7.54 6.07 4.13
CA GLU A 74 7.52 7.36 3.43
C GLU A 74 8.92 7.79 3.00
N THR A 75 9.93 7.68 3.88
CA THR A 75 11.32 8.03 3.59
C THR A 75 11.87 7.19 2.43
N LEU A 76 11.69 5.87 2.48
CA LEU A 76 12.13 4.95 1.42
C LEU A 76 11.43 5.24 0.08
N ALA A 77 10.12 5.50 0.10
CA ALA A 77 9.38 5.87 -1.11
C ALA A 77 9.90 7.17 -1.73
N ARG A 78 10.24 8.18 -0.90
CA ARG A 78 10.85 9.43 -1.37
C ARG A 78 12.25 9.22 -1.94
N GLN A 79 13.06 8.35 -1.35
CA GLN A 79 14.38 7.97 -1.89
C GLN A 79 14.24 7.28 -3.26
N ALA A 80 13.26 6.38 -3.42
CA ALA A 80 12.97 5.74 -4.70
C ALA A 80 12.58 6.78 -5.78
N ILE A 81 11.71 7.74 -5.44
CA ILE A 81 11.30 8.82 -6.35
C ILE A 81 12.47 9.75 -6.69
N ALA A 82 13.37 10.02 -5.74
CA ALA A 82 14.55 10.82 -6.00
C ALA A 82 15.55 10.13 -6.94
N ALA A 83 15.68 8.80 -6.83
CA ALA A 83 16.53 7.99 -7.70
C ALA A 83 15.92 7.79 -9.11
N ASP A 84 14.59 7.64 -9.20
CA ASP A 84 13.85 7.60 -10.47
C ASP A 84 12.51 8.32 -10.34
N PRO A 85 12.41 9.56 -10.83
CA PRO A 85 11.17 10.35 -10.79
C PRO A 85 10.00 9.76 -11.60
N LYS A 86 10.23 8.81 -12.50
CA LYS A 86 9.18 8.16 -13.31
C LYS A 86 8.65 6.87 -12.68
N ARG A 87 9.20 6.45 -11.56
CA ARG A 87 8.81 5.19 -10.92
C ARG A 87 7.43 5.26 -10.29
N ALA A 88 6.45 4.65 -10.95
CA ALA A 88 5.04 4.71 -10.57
C ALA A 88 4.76 4.05 -9.20
N ASP A 89 5.33 2.86 -8.96
CA ASP A 89 5.13 2.09 -7.72
C ASP A 89 5.62 2.85 -6.48
N ALA A 90 6.77 3.52 -6.53
CA ALA A 90 7.29 4.33 -5.44
C ALA A 90 6.30 5.45 -5.02
N ARG A 91 5.62 6.05 -6.00
CA ARG A 91 4.59 7.08 -5.76
C ARG A 91 3.34 6.50 -5.10
N VAL A 92 2.95 5.28 -5.47
CA VAL A 92 1.85 4.55 -4.82
C VAL A 92 2.20 4.29 -3.35
N TRP A 93 3.42 3.84 -3.07
CA TRP A 93 3.86 3.58 -1.69
C TRP A 93 3.96 4.86 -0.86
N LEU A 94 4.39 5.96 -1.46
CA LEU A 94 4.34 7.28 -0.81
C LEU A 94 2.91 7.67 -0.42
N ALA A 95 1.98 7.59 -1.37
CA ALA A 95 0.58 7.92 -1.11
C ALA A 95 -0.04 7.01 -0.03
N SER A 96 0.28 5.72 -0.06
CA SER A 96 -0.17 4.74 0.94
C SER A 96 0.38 5.07 2.33
N ALA A 97 1.67 5.39 2.46
CA ALA A 97 2.28 5.79 3.73
C ALA A 97 1.61 7.05 4.30
N LEU A 98 1.37 8.06 3.48
CA LEU A 98 0.66 9.29 3.88
C LEU A 98 -0.78 8.99 4.30
N GLY A 99 -1.48 8.11 3.59
CA GLY A 99 -2.86 7.72 3.91
C GLY A 99 -2.96 7.02 5.27
N TYR A 100 -2.09 6.06 5.57
CA TYR A 100 -2.06 5.39 6.87
C TYR A 100 -1.66 6.34 8.00
N GLN A 101 -0.66 7.20 7.79
CA GLN A 101 -0.29 8.23 8.78
C GLN A 101 -1.47 9.17 9.06
N ALA A 102 -2.23 9.56 8.02
CA ALA A 102 -3.41 10.40 8.16
C ALA A 102 -4.49 9.78 9.07
N ARG A 103 -4.72 8.46 8.95
CA ARG A 103 -5.67 7.73 9.80
C ARG A 103 -5.27 7.71 11.27
N ILE A 104 -3.97 7.56 11.55
CA ILE A 104 -3.44 7.58 12.93
C ILE A 104 -3.50 8.99 13.53
N LYS A 105 -3.13 10.01 12.76
CA LYS A 105 -3.06 11.40 13.23
C LYS A 105 -4.41 12.12 13.26
N GLY A 106 -5.38 11.58 12.54
CA GLY A 106 -6.72 12.16 12.43
C GLY A 106 -6.84 13.27 11.37
N LEU A 107 -8.10 13.60 11.08
CA LEU A 107 -8.47 14.47 9.97
C LEU A 107 -7.89 15.88 10.04
N VAL A 108 -8.00 16.53 11.21
CA VAL A 108 -7.58 17.93 11.38
C VAL A 108 -6.07 18.07 11.16
N TRP A 109 -5.30 17.22 11.83
CA TRP A 109 -3.84 17.22 11.68
C TRP A 109 -3.41 16.95 10.25
N SER A 110 -4.01 15.96 9.60
CA SER A 110 -3.71 15.56 8.22
C SER A 110 -4.00 16.68 7.22
N LYS A 111 -5.11 17.40 7.42
CA LYS A 111 -5.46 18.57 6.59
C LYS A 111 -4.45 19.70 6.75
N LEU A 112 -4.09 20.04 7.99
CA LEU A 112 -3.11 21.11 8.30
C LEU A 112 -1.73 20.82 7.69
N HIS A 113 -1.33 19.54 7.63
CA HIS A 113 -0.04 19.12 7.07
C HIS A 113 -0.11 18.78 5.57
N GLY A 114 -1.27 18.98 4.92
CA GLY A 114 -1.46 18.82 3.47
C GLY A 114 -1.40 17.37 3.00
N PHE A 115 -1.62 16.38 3.86
CA PHE A 115 -1.54 14.96 3.51
C PHE A 115 -2.47 14.56 2.38
N PRO A 116 -3.75 14.99 2.35
CA PRO A 116 -4.65 14.67 1.24
C PRO A 116 -4.13 15.16 -0.12
N VAL A 117 -3.60 16.39 -0.16
CA VAL A 117 -3.07 16.99 -1.39
C VAL A 117 -1.78 16.28 -1.84
N LYS A 118 -0.87 15.99 -0.90
CA LYS A 118 0.38 15.28 -1.19
C LYS A 118 0.13 13.85 -1.69
N ALA A 119 -0.82 13.13 -1.08
CA ALA A 119 -1.20 11.81 -1.51
C ALA A 119 -1.81 11.82 -2.91
N LYS A 120 -2.72 12.77 -3.19
CA LYS A 120 -3.29 12.94 -4.53
C LYS A 120 -2.23 13.22 -5.58
N ALA A 121 -1.33 14.17 -5.32
CA ALA A 121 -0.27 14.51 -6.26
C ALA A 121 0.65 13.31 -6.56
N ALA A 122 0.95 12.47 -5.56
CA ALA A 122 1.72 11.24 -5.76
C ALA A 122 0.96 10.24 -6.63
N LEU A 123 -0.35 10.04 -6.42
CA LEU A 123 -1.18 9.14 -7.22
C LEU A 123 -1.39 9.64 -8.64
N ASP A 124 -1.63 10.93 -8.83
CA ASP A 124 -1.75 11.55 -10.17
C ASP A 124 -0.45 11.33 -10.96
N ALA A 125 0.70 11.52 -10.33
CA ALA A 125 2.00 11.29 -10.97
C ALA A 125 2.29 9.79 -11.20
N ALA A 126 1.79 8.88 -10.35
CA ALA A 126 1.86 7.44 -10.59
C ALA A 126 1.08 7.05 -11.84
N LEU A 127 -0.16 7.54 -11.98
CA LEU A 127 -1.02 7.25 -13.13
C LEU A 127 -0.58 7.97 -14.41
N ALA A 128 0.12 9.11 -14.29
CA ALA A 128 0.75 9.74 -15.45
C ALA A 128 1.93 8.91 -15.99
N ALA A 129 2.68 8.25 -15.10
CA ALA A 129 3.79 7.37 -15.48
C ALA A 129 3.32 5.98 -15.96
N ASP A 130 2.28 5.43 -15.33
CA ASP A 130 1.69 4.13 -15.64
C ASP A 130 0.16 4.19 -15.48
N PRO A 131 -0.59 4.53 -16.56
CA PRO A 131 -2.05 4.67 -16.52
C PRO A 131 -2.82 3.39 -16.20
N GLY A 132 -2.17 2.22 -16.36
CA GLY A 132 -2.70 0.89 -16.08
C GLY A 132 -2.34 0.34 -14.71
N ASN A 133 -1.62 1.09 -13.90
CA ASN A 133 -1.18 0.62 -12.58
C ASN A 133 -2.37 0.36 -11.65
N ALA A 134 -2.70 -0.92 -11.45
CA ALA A 134 -3.87 -1.31 -10.67
C ALA A 134 -3.80 -0.87 -9.21
N TYR A 135 -2.61 -0.83 -8.61
CA TYR A 135 -2.42 -0.33 -7.25
C TYR A 135 -2.66 1.19 -7.15
N ALA A 136 -2.16 1.95 -8.14
CA ALA A 136 -2.40 3.39 -8.21
C ALA A 136 -3.88 3.72 -8.41
N LEU A 137 -4.55 2.99 -9.32
CA LEU A 137 -5.99 3.12 -9.57
C LEU A 137 -6.81 2.81 -8.31
N ALA A 138 -6.52 1.70 -7.64
CA ALA A 138 -7.22 1.33 -6.40
C ALA A 138 -6.94 2.33 -5.27
N ALA A 139 -5.70 2.79 -5.12
CA ALA A 139 -5.33 3.76 -4.09
C ALA A 139 -5.99 5.13 -4.35
N GLN A 140 -6.06 5.59 -5.60
CA GLN A 140 -6.74 6.84 -5.95
C GLN A 140 -8.26 6.73 -5.82
N GLY A 141 -8.84 5.56 -6.14
CA GLY A 141 -10.24 5.26 -5.85
C GLY A 141 -10.53 5.36 -4.36
N GLY A 142 -9.72 4.70 -3.52
CA GLY A 142 -9.81 4.78 -2.06
C GLY A 142 -9.62 6.20 -1.52
N TRP A 143 -8.70 6.98 -2.09
CA TRP A 143 -8.52 8.39 -1.73
C TRP A 143 -9.79 9.20 -1.98
N ASN A 144 -10.43 9.07 -3.15
CA ASN A 144 -11.71 9.73 -3.45
C ASN A 144 -12.79 9.40 -2.41
N ILE A 145 -12.93 8.11 -2.08
CA ILE A 145 -13.90 7.61 -1.08
C ILE A 145 -13.64 8.22 0.29
N GLU A 146 -12.39 8.23 0.75
CA GLU A 146 -12.01 8.78 2.07
C GLU A 146 -12.24 10.30 2.15
N ILE A 147 -11.96 11.04 1.07
CA ILE A 147 -12.20 12.50 1.04
C ILE A 147 -13.71 12.81 1.07
N VAL A 148 -14.51 12.04 0.31
CA VAL A 148 -15.98 12.18 0.35
C VAL A 148 -16.54 11.83 1.73
N LYS A 149 -16.04 10.74 2.35
CA LYS A 149 -16.41 10.34 3.71
C LYS A 149 -16.10 11.43 4.74
N ALA A 150 -14.93 12.06 4.63
CA ALA A 150 -14.44 13.04 5.60
C ALA A 150 -15.13 14.41 5.51
N GLY A 151 -15.50 14.87 4.32
CA GLY A 151 -16.00 16.22 4.09
C GLY A 151 -17.40 16.31 3.45
N GLY A 152 -17.98 15.18 3.10
CA GLY A 152 -19.18 15.13 2.27
C GLY A 152 -18.91 15.46 0.80
N PRO A 153 -19.87 15.16 -0.11
CA PRO A 153 -19.64 15.25 -1.55
C PRO A 153 -19.37 16.68 -2.03
N PHE A 154 -19.99 17.69 -1.42
CA PHE A 154 -19.81 19.08 -1.81
C PHE A 154 -18.38 19.57 -1.55
N LEU A 155 -17.89 19.47 -0.31
CA LEU A 155 -16.54 19.92 0.03
C LEU A 155 -15.47 19.07 -0.64
N ALA A 156 -15.68 17.76 -0.78
CA ALA A 156 -14.78 16.87 -1.50
C ALA A 156 -14.56 17.36 -2.94
N ARG A 157 -15.63 17.66 -3.65
CA ARG A 157 -15.58 18.14 -5.03
C ARG A 157 -14.91 19.50 -5.16
N HIS A 158 -15.29 20.47 -4.32
CA HIS A 158 -14.80 21.85 -4.44
C HIS A 158 -13.35 22.03 -3.97
N LEU A 159 -12.94 21.35 -2.91
CA LEU A 159 -11.60 21.55 -2.33
C LEU A 159 -10.54 20.60 -2.90
N TYR A 160 -10.95 19.42 -3.34
CA TYR A 160 -10.02 18.35 -3.72
C TYR A 160 -10.28 17.76 -5.11
N GLY A 161 -11.39 18.13 -5.76
CA GLY A 161 -11.82 17.50 -7.01
C GLY A 161 -12.22 16.03 -6.85
N ALA A 162 -12.51 15.60 -5.62
CA ALA A 162 -12.85 14.21 -5.31
C ALA A 162 -14.35 13.96 -5.45
N SER A 163 -14.72 12.80 -5.97
CA SER A 163 -16.10 12.34 -6.02
C SER A 163 -16.22 10.84 -5.80
N LEU A 164 -17.37 10.42 -5.31
CA LEU A 164 -17.71 9.01 -5.16
C LEU A 164 -17.74 8.31 -6.53
N GLN A 165 -18.30 8.95 -7.54
CA GLN A 165 -18.36 8.41 -8.90
C GLN A 165 -16.98 8.15 -9.49
N ASP A 166 -16.05 9.12 -9.37
CA ASP A 166 -14.68 8.95 -9.84
C ASP A 166 -13.96 7.83 -9.06
N GLY A 167 -14.19 7.75 -7.74
CA GLY A 167 -13.66 6.68 -6.89
C GLY A 167 -14.09 5.29 -7.35
N LEU A 168 -15.38 5.12 -7.64
CA LEU A 168 -15.93 3.85 -8.11
C LEU A 168 -15.42 3.49 -9.52
N ALA A 169 -15.35 4.46 -10.43
CA ALA A 169 -14.81 4.24 -11.78
C ALA A 169 -13.31 3.84 -11.76
N LEU A 170 -12.53 4.41 -10.84
CA LEU A 170 -11.13 4.02 -10.63
C LEU A 170 -11.02 2.58 -10.11
N PHE A 171 -11.91 2.15 -9.23
CA PHE A 171 -11.96 0.75 -8.78
C PHE A 171 -12.28 -0.21 -9.92
N ASP A 172 -13.24 0.13 -10.79
CA ASP A 172 -13.58 -0.69 -11.95
C ASP A 172 -12.38 -0.84 -12.91
N ARG A 173 -11.65 0.25 -13.14
CA ARG A 173 -10.40 0.22 -13.91
C ARG A 173 -9.32 -0.61 -13.23
N ALA A 174 -9.13 -0.50 -11.91
CA ALA A 174 -8.16 -1.30 -11.18
C ALA A 174 -8.43 -2.79 -11.34
N VAL A 175 -9.70 -3.19 -11.23
CA VAL A 175 -10.14 -4.57 -11.43
C VAL A 175 -9.92 -5.04 -12.88
N ALA A 176 -10.20 -4.19 -13.86
CA ALA A 176 -9.99 -4.53 -15.28
C ALA A 176 -8.50 -4.80 -15.59
N HIS A 177 -7.58 -4.01 -15.00
CA HIS A 177 -6.14 -4.19 -15.20
C HIS A 177 -5.54 -5.35 -14.40
N ALA A 178 -6.11 -5.71 -13.25
CA ALA A 178 -5.60 -6.79 -12.39
C ALA A 178 -6.74 -7.62 -11.76
N PRO A 179 -7.51 -8.37 -12.57
CA PRO A 179 -8.74 -9.04 -12.11
C PRO A 179 -8.48 -10.11 -11.04
N GLY A 180 -7.31 -10.75 -11.04
CA GLY A 180 -6.91 -11.77 -10.08
C GLY A 180 -6.03 -11.27 -8.93
N ASN A 181 -5.80 -9.95 -8.78
CA ASN A 181 -4.94 -9.42 -7.73
C ASN A 181 -5.69 -9.37 -6.39
N VAL A 182 -5.26 -10.20 -5.44
CA VAL A 182 -5.87 -10.34 -4.11
C VAL A 182 -5.86 -9.00 -3.36
N ALA A 183 -4.73 -8.28 -3.37
CA ALA A 183 -4.56 -7.05 -2.60
C ALA A 183 -5.46 -5.92 -3.16
N VAL A 184 -5.58 -5.81 -4.48
CA VAL A 184 -6.47 -4.82 -5.14
C VAL A 184 -7.93 -5.09 -4.79
N ARG A 185 -8.40 -6.34 -4.95
CA ARG A 185 -9.77 -6.76 -4.61
C ARG A 185 -10.09 -6.49 -3.14
N TYR A 186 -9.21 -6.93 -2.25
CA TYR A 186 -9.37 -6.72 -0.81
C TYR A 186 -9.41 -5.22 -0.45
N GLN A 187 -8.54 -4.41 -1.03
CA GLN A 187 -8.49 -2.97 -0.75
C GLN A 187 -9.75 -2.25 -1.20
N ILE A 188 -10.33 -2.62 -2.34
CA ILE A 188 -11.62 -2.09 -2.81
C ILE A 188 -12.74 -2.44 -1.82
N ALA A 189 -12.84 -3.72 -1.44
CA ALA A 189 -13.83 -4.16 -0.46
C ALA A 189 -13.69 -3.42 0.86
N LEU A 190 -12.45 -3.27 1.38
CA LEU A 190 -12.15 -2.59 2.63
C LEU A 190 -12.51 -1.09 2.58
N SER A 191 -12.26 -0.43 1.45
CA SER A 191 -12.62 0.98 1.24
C SER A 191 -14.13 1.19 1.25
N LEU A 192 -14.87 0.36 0.51
CA LEU A 192 -16.33 0.43 0.46
C LEU A 192 -16.99 0.06 1.79
N ALA A 193 -16.44 -0.98 2.47
CA ALA A 193 -16.88 -1.38 3.81
C ALA A 193 -16.70 -0.28 4.84
N GLY A 194 -15.63 0.49 4.74
CA GLY A 194 -15.39 1.64 5.62
C GLY A 194 -16.19 2.88 5.25
N PHE A 195 -16.76 2.96 4.07
CA PHE A 195 -17.56 4.09 3.60
C PHE A 195 -19.04 3.91 3.92
N ASP A 196 -19.68 2.95 3.29
CA ASP A 196 -21.10 2.60 3.50
C ASP A 196 -21.34 1.11 3.19
N PRO A 197 -21.19 0.23 4.19
CA PRO A 197 -21.30 -1.21 3.97
C PRO A 197 -22.72 -1.68 3.62
N GLU A 198 -23.75 -0.90 3.91
CA GLU A 198 -25.12 -1.27 3.51
C GLU A 198 -25.36 -0.94 2.03
N ALA A 199 -25.05 0.28 1.61
CA ALA A 199 -25.22 0.69 0.21
C ALA A 199 -24.37 -0.14 -0.75
N TYR A 200 -23.19 -0.59 -0.31
CA TYR A 200 -22.24 -1.35 -1.14
C TYR A 200 -22.15 -2.83 -0.77
N ARG A 201 -23.09 -3.38 0.02
CA ARG A 201 -23.04 -4.76 0.53
C ARG A 201 -22.77 -5.81 -0.55
N ALA A 202 -23.49 -5.74 -1.65
CA ALA A 202 -23.33 -6.69 -2.75
C ALA A 202 -21.96 -6.62 -3.40
N ARG A 203 -21.44 -5.39 -3.62
CA ARG A 203 -20.11 -5.19 -4.20
C ARG A 203 -19.01 -5.60 -3.23
N ILE A 204 -19.12 -5.27 -1.96
CA ILE A 204 -18.18 -5.70 -0.91
C ILE A 204 -18.10 -7.24 -0.90
N ALA A 205 -19.24 -7.93 -0.88
CA ALA A 205 -19.29 -9.38 -0.90
C ALA A 205 -18.61 -9.97 -2.14
N ALA A 206 -18.86 -9.38 -3.32
CA ALA A 206 -18.26 -9.83 -4.58
C ALA A 206 -16.74 -9.64 -4.61
N GLU A 207 -16.23 -8.50 -4.15
CA GLU A 207 -14.78 -8.22 -4.11
C GLU A 207 -14.06 -9.11 -3.07
N LEU A 208 -14.67 -9.33 -1.89
CA LEU A 208 -14.14 -10.25 -0.89
C LEU A 208 -14.09 -11.68 -1.43
N GLU A 209 -15.14 -12.14 -2.10
CA GLU A 209 -15.19 -13.46 -2.73
C GLU A 209 -14.12 -13.62 -3.82
N ALA A 210 -13.94 -12.58 -4.65
CA ALA A 210 -12.91 -12.57 -5.68
C ALA A 210 -11.50 -12.64 -5.08
N ALA A 211 -11.25 -11.88 -3.99
CA ALA A 211 -9.98 -11.95 -3.27
C ALA A 211 -9.70 -13.33 -2.66
N ILE A 212 -10.74 -14.00 -2.12
CA ILE A 212 -10.63 -15.32 -1.52
C ILE A 212 -10.32 -16.39 -2.58
N ARG A 213 -10.92 -16.30 -3.78
CA ARG A 213 -10.71 -17.28 -4.86
C ARG A 213 -9.43 -17.06 -5.67
N ALA A 214 -8.86 -15.87 -5.64
CA ALA A 214 -7.64 -15.58 -6.38
C ALA A 214 -6.44 -16.34 -5.82
N VAL A 215 -5.45 -16.60 -6.67
CA VAL A 215 -4.20 -17.27 -6.25
C VAL A 215 -3.24 -16.21 -5.70
N PRO A 216 -2.89 -16.25 -4.41
CA PRO A 216 -2.00 -15.26 -3.82
C PRO A 216 -0.55 -15.50 -4.26
N ALA A 217 0.09 -14.48 -4.83
CA ALA A 217 1.48 -14.52 -5.28
C ALA A 217 2.49 -14.25 -4.14
N THR A 218 2.06 -13.60 -3.06
CA THR A 218 2.95 -13.16 -1.97
C THR A 218 2.37 -13.51 -0.60
N SER A 219 3.23 -13.49 0.44
CA SER A 219 2.77 -13.61 1.83
C SER A 219 1.83 -12.50 2.24
N TYR A 220 2.02 -11.28 1.70
CA TYR A 220 1.10 -10.17 1.93
C TYR A 220 -0.29 -10.49 1.36
N GLU A 221 -0.36 -10.97 0.13
CA GLU A 221 -1.64 -11.35 -0.47
C GLU A 221 -2.33 -12.51 0.26
N ARG A 222 -1.58 -13.50 0.75
CA ARG A 222 -2.15 -14.54 1.63
C ARG A 222 -2.77 -13.95 2.90
N ALA A 223 -2.11 -12.97 3.51
CA ALA A 223 -2.67 -12.29 4.68
C ALA A 223 -3.93 -11.47 4.32
N MET A 224 -3.94 -10.78 3.18
CA MET A 224 -5.13 -10.06 2.71
C MET A 224 -6.28 -11.01 2.37
N GLN A 225 -5.99 -12.18 1.82
CA GLN A 225 -6.98 -13.23 1.56
C GLN A 225 -7.61 -13.75 2.88
N ALA A 226 -6.82 -13.97 3.91
CA ALA A 226 -7.32 -14.35 5.23
C ALA A 226 -8.20 -13.26 5.85
N ARG A 227 -7.79 -11.99 5.71
CA ARG A 227 -8.60 -10.84 6.16
C ARG A 227 -9.91 -10.71 5.36
N ALA A 228 -9.87 -10.98 4.05
CA ALA A 228 -11.07 -11.02 3.22
C ALA A 228 -12.06 -12.08 3.69
N ALA A 229 -11.58 -13.27 4.05
CA ALA A 229 -12.40 -14.34 4.61
C ALA A 229 -13.02 -13.93 5.95
N THR A 230 -12.26 -13.29 6.83
CA THR A 230 -12.77 -12.75 8.10
C THR A 230 -13.88 -11.73 7.89
N LEU A 231 -13.67 -10.73 7.01
CA LEU A 231 -14.69 -9.72 6.73
C LEU A 231 -15.92 -10.31 6.07
N LYS A 232 -15.76 -11.28 5.17
CA LYS A 232 -16.89 -11.95 4.54
C LYS A 232 -17.73 -12.73 5.57
N ALA A 233 -17.10 -13.45 6.49
CA ALA A 233 -17.81 -14.16 7.56
C ALA A 233 -18.63 -13.18 8.42
N LEU A 234 -18.04 -12.06 8.87
CA LEU A 234 -18.73 -11.04 9.65
C LEU A 234 -19.85 -10.34 8.87
N LEU A 235 -19.66 -10.13 7.56
CA LEU A 235 -20.70 -9.55 6.70
C LEU A 235 -21.92 -10.47 6.57
N LEU A 236 -21.70 -11.79 6.54
CA LEU A 236 -22.75 -12.81 6.44
C LEU A 236 -23.44 -13.05 7.79
N ASP A 237 -22.70 -13.01 8.89
CA ASP A 237 -23.24 -13.15 10.27
C ASP A 237 -24.22 -12.02 10.62
N GLY A 238 -24.11 -10.86 9.96
CA GLY A 238 -25.00 -9.72 10.18
C GLY A 238 -24.68 -8.92 11.44
N ASN A 239 -23.64 -9.27 12.20
CA ASN A 239 -23.18 -8.49 13.35
C ASN A 239 -22.47 -7.21 12.89
N ARG A 240 -23.25 -6.16 12.68
CA ARG A 240 -22.76 -4.88 12.16
C ARG A 240 -21.66 -4.28 13.02
N ALA A 241 -21.79 -4.31 14.34
CA ALA A 241 -20.80 -3.73 15.25
C ALA A 241 -19.44 -4.45 15.15
N ALA A 242 -19.44 -5.79 15.10
CA ALA A 242 -18.22 -6.58 14.92
C ALA A 242 -17.60 -6.34 13.54
N PHE A 243 -18.41 -6.25 12.49
CA PHE A 243 -17.95 -5.94 11.15
C PHE A 243 -17.26 -4.57 11.09
N ASP A 244 -17.91 -3.52 11.57
CA ASP A 244 -17.38 -2.15 11.57
C ASP A 244 -16.09 -2.02 12.39
N ALA A 245 -16.01 -2.67 13.56
CA ALA A 245 -14.81 -2.70 14.38
C ALA A 245 -13.64 -3.38 13.63
N GLN A 246 -13.91 -4.51 12.97
CA GLN A 246 -12.88 -5.22 12.22
C GLN A 246 -12.43 -4.46 10.96
N VAL A 247 -13.35 -3.79 10.26
CA VAL A 247 -13.04 -2.89 9.14
C VAL A 247 -12.12 -1.76 9.58
N ARG A 248 -12.46 -1.06 10.69
CA ARG A 248 -11.60 0.00 11.24
C ARG A 248 -10.20 -0.50 11.58
N ARG A 249 -10.11 -1.66 12.24
CA ARG A 249 -8.82 -2.28 12.59
C ARG A 249 -7.99 -2.56 11.32
N PHE A 250 -8.58 -3.16 10.31
CA PHE A 250 -7.88 -3.48 9.07
C PHE A 250 -7.54 -2.24 8.21
N GLN A 251 -8.27 -1.16 8.38
CA GLN A 251 -7.93 0.14 7.78
C GLN A 251 -6.75 0.83 8.50
N GLY A 252 -6.31 0.33 9.66
CA GLY A 252 -5.20 0.90 10.43
C GLY A 252 -5.60 2.11 11.27
N TYR A 253 -6.87 2.24 11.65
CA TYR A 253 -7.31 3.21 12.66
C TYR A 253 -6.89 2.74 14.05
N PRO A 254 -6.51 3.67 14.95
CA PRO A 254 -6.27 3.36 16.36
C PRO A 254 -7.54 2.96 17.11
#